data_a10c1f2afbb37a454bb47dbdd4f17b6f
#
_entry.id   a10c1f2afbb37a454bb47dbdd4f17b6f
#
_cell.length_a   1.000
_cell.length_b   1.000
_cell.length_c   1.000
_cell.angle_alpha   90.00
_cell.angle_beta   90.00
_cell.angle_gamma   90.00
#
_symmetry.space_group_name_H-M   'P 1'
#
loop_
_entity.id
_entity.type
_entity.pdbx_description
1 polymer ?
#
loop_
_entity_poly.entity_id
_entity_poly.type
_entity_poly.pdbx_seq_one_letter_code
_entity_poly.pdbx_strand_id
1 'polypeptide(L)'
;MEGSITTPDDAQRILEIRSSSHLLVTIGACATAGGIQGLRNFAASGSYVSAVYAHPEYIDALDTSTPIAAHVEVDYELHGCPVDRSQLLEVLTASLAGRTPVIPGHSVCQECKSRGTVCLLVAGDTPCLGPVTRAGCGAICPSMDRGCFGCFGPADTANTASLAAHLRLQGMAPVDVSRLFATFNAGAPAFRHEALAQGGPVPSAPVGITHRAEREGPR
;
A
#
# COMPACT_ATOMS: atom_id res chain seq x y z
N MET A 1 13.42 -7.24 0.31
CA MET A 1 13.11 -6.57 -0.99
C MET A 1 12.22 -5.37 -0.74
N GLU A 2 12.45 -4.28 -1.45
CA GLU A 2 11.62 -3.07 -1.46
C GLU A 2 11.24 -2.70 -2.89
N GLY A 3 10.35 -1.74 -3.04
CA GLY A 3 9.85 -1.30 -4.36
C GLY A 3 8.69 -2.15 -4.88
N SER A 4 7.90 -1.56 -5.77
CA SER A 4 6.83 -2.25 -6.51
C SER A 4 7.37 -2.78 -7.85
N ILE A 5 6.73 -3.78 -8.39
CA ILE A 5 7.05 -4.30 -9.72
C ILE A 5 6.43 -3.37 -10.76
N THR A 6 7.29 -2.73 -11.56
CA THR A 6 6.89 -1.68 -12.50
C THR A 6 7.49 -1.84 -13.89
N THR A 7 8.47 -2.72 -14.05
CA THR A 7 9.12 -3.03 -15.32
C THR A 7 9.10 -4.53 -15.60
N PRO A 8 9.24 -4.98 -16.85
CA PRO A 8 9.42 -6.38 -17.19
C PRO A 8 10.64 -7.01 -16.50
N ASP A 9 11.74 -6.25 -16.40
CA ASP A 9 12.97 -6.68 -15.72
C ASP A 9 12.75 -6.93 -14.24
N ASP A 10 11.98 -6.06 -13.54
CA ASP A 10 11.62 -6.27 -12.14
C ASP A 10 10.84 -7.58 -11.97
N ALA A 11 9.88 -7.82 -12.88
CA ALA A 11 9.06 -9.04 -12.84
C ALA A 11 9.88 -10.32 -13.04
N GLN A 12 10.86 -10.29 -13.94
CA GLN A 12 11.79 -11.41 -14.14
C GLN A 12 12.71 -11.58 -12.93
N ARG A 13 13.31 -10.49 -12.47
CA ARG A 13 14.26 -10.48 -11.37
C ARG A 13 13.66 -11.01 -10.06
N ILE A 14 12.40 -10.72 -9.75
CA ILE A 14 11.79 -11.22 -8.52
C ILE A 14 11.57 -12.73 -8.54
N LEU A 15 11.31 -13.33 -9.70
CA LEU A 15 11.24 -14.78 -9.86
C LEU A 15 12.59 -15.44 -9.57
N GLU A 16 13.68 -14.87 -10.09
CA GLU A 16 15.04 -15.35 -9.83
C GLU A 16 15.43 -15.24 -8.36
N ILE A 17 15.11 -14.08 -7.72
CA ILE A 17 15.34 -13.87 -6.30
C ILE A 17 14.55 -14.89 -5.47
N ARG A 18 13.26 -15.10 -5.77
CA ARG A 18 12.45 -16.09 -5.02
C ARG A 18 13.02 -17.49 -5.15
N SER A 19 13.44 -17.89 -6.34
CA SER A 19 13.99 -19.23 -6.59
C SER A 19 15.31 -19.50 -5.85
N SER A 20 16.09 -18.45 -5.58
CA SER A 20 17.39 -18.53 -4.89
C SER A 20 17.33 -18.19 -3.40
N SER A 21 16.18 -17.71 -2.90
CA SER A 21 16.01 -17.27 -1.51
C SER A 21 15.30 -18.31 -0.66
N HIS A 22 15.82 -18.60 0.53
CA HIS A 22 15.15 -19.44 1.53
C HIS A 22 14.03 -18.65 2.25
N LEU A 23 14.23 -17.35 2.48
CA LEU A 23 13.28 -16.44 3.12
C LEU A 23 13.19 -15.14 2.31
N LEU A 24 11.98 -14.76 1.91
CA LEU A 24 11.71 -13.51 1.22
C LEU A 24 10.86 -12.60 2.10
N VAL A 25 11.46 -11.48 2.53
CA VAL A 25 10.76 -10.42 3.27
C VAL A 25 10.61 -9.21 2.37
N THR A 26 9.38 -8.73 2.21
CA THR A 26 9.10 -7.46 1.53
C THR A 26 8.95 -6.34 2.54
N ILE A 27 9.48 -5.16 2.22
CA ILE A 27 9.46 -4.00 3.11
C ILE A 27 8.93 -2.75 2.41
N GLY A 28 8.05 -2.06 3.10
CA GLY A 28 7.48 -0.80 2.66
C GLY A 28 6.19 -0.92 1.84
N ALA A 29 5.43 0.16 1.80
CA ALA A 29 4.13 0.23 1.11
C ALA A 29 4.23 -0.09 -0.39
N CYS A 30 5.35 0.23 -1.04
CA CYS A 30 5.56 -0.08 -2.45
C CYS A 30 5.61 -1.60 -2.70
N ALA A 31 6.40 -2.31 -1.89
CA ALA A 31 6.55 -3.77 -2.02
C ALA A 31 5.29 -4.53 -1.63
N THR A 32 4.52 -4.04 -0.64
CA THR A 32 3.37 -4.74 -0.05
C THR A 32 2.02 -4.36 -0.69
N ALA A 33 1.91 -3.18 -1.32
CA ALA A 33 0.63 -2.69 -1.86
C ALA A 33 0.78 -1.86 -3.16
N GLY A 34 1.93 -1.90 -3.82
CA GLY A 34 2.21 -1.06 -4.99
C GLY A 34 2.55 0.40 -4.66
N GLY A 35 2.37 0.84 -3.41
CA GLY A 35 2.70 2.17 -2.91
C GLY A 35 1.97 3.30 -3.62
N ILE A 36 2.55 4.50 -3.55
CA ILE A 36 2.04 5.68 -4.27
C ILE A 36 2.06 5.48 -5.79
N GLN A 37 2.98 4.67 -6.30
CA GLN A 37 3.06 4.34 -7.73
C GLN A 37 1.85 3.54 -8.19
N GLY A 38 1.20 2.80 -7.29
CA GLY A 38 -0.04 2.07 -7.56
C GLY A 38 -1.22 2.97 -7.97
N LEU A 39 -1.12 4.29 -7.75
CA LEU A 39 -2.14 5.25 -8.21
C LEU A 39 -2.28 5.27 -9.73
N ARG A 40 -1.22 4.97 -10.47
CA ARG A 40 -1.30 4.87 -11.94
C ARG A 40 -2.23 3.76 -12.43
N ASN A 41 -2.47 2.74 -11.58
CA ASN A 41 -3.36 1.63 -11.93
C ASN A 41 -4.83 2.07 -12.10
N PHE A 42 -5.17 3.26 -11.58
CA PHE A 42 -6.51 3.85 -11.68
C PHE A 42 -6.68 4.80 -12.87
N ALA A 43 -5.68 4.90 -13.75
CA ALA A 43 -5.74 5.67 -14.98
C ALA A 43 -5.64 4.77 -16.21
N ALA A 44 -5.93 5.32 -17.38
CA ALA A 44 -5.71 4.62 -18.64
C ALA A 44 -4.21 4.31 -18.81
N SER A 45 -3.91 3.08 -19.26
CA SER A 45 -2.54 2.63 -19.52
C SER A 45 -1.78 3.63 -20.37
N GLY A 46 -0.54 3.93 -19.97
CA GLY A 46 0.35 4.84 -20.70
C GLY A 46 0.02 6.33 -20.59
N SER A 47 -1.14 6.73 -20.06
CA SER A 47 -1.56 8.14 -20.01
C SER A 47 -0.60 9.04 -19.22
N TYR A 48 -0.05 8.54 -18.12
CA TYR A 48 0.93 9.31 -17.33
C TYR A 48 2.30 9.38 -18.00
N VAL A 49 2.72 8.29 -18.63
CA VAL A 49 4.02 8.24 -19.33
C VAL A 49 4.04 9.25 -20.47
N SER A 50 2.98 9.26 -21.30
CA SER A 50 2.85 10.21 -22.40
C SER A 50 2.68 11.67 -21.95
N ALA A 51 2.12 11.91 -20.77
CA ALA A 51 1.95 13.26 -20.23
C ALA A 51 3.23 13.84 -19.61
N VAL A 52 4.09 12.97 -19.05
CA VAL A 52 5.27 13.39 -18.27
C VAL A 52 6.56 13.37 -19.10
N TYR A 53 6.73 12.39 -19.99
CA TYR A 53 7.98 12.20 -20.73
C TYR A 53 7.87 12.70 -22.17
N ALA A 54 8.88 13.47 -22.62
CA ALA A 54 8.96 13.96 -23.98
C ALA A 54 9.12 12.83 -25.00
N HIS A 55 9.73 11.72 -24.58
CA HIS A 55 10.00 10.53 -25.37
C HIS A 55 9.49 9.29 -24.65
N PRO A 56 8.15 9.08 -24.61
CA PRO A 56 7.53 7.96 -23.89
C PRO A 56 7.94 6.59 -24.45
N GLU A 57 8.38 6.52 -25.71
CA GLU A 57 8.87 5.33 -26.39
C GLU A 57 10.18 4.77 -25.78
N TYR A 58 10.91 5.57 -25.01
CA TYR A 58 12.13 5.12 -24.31
C TYR A 58 11.85 4.54 -22.93
N ILE A 59 10.59 4.62 -22.48
CA ILE A 59 10.20 4.13 -21.16
C ILE A 59 9.61 2.72 -21.30
N ASP A 60 10.38 1.72 -20.87
CA ASP A 60 9.89 0.35 -20.75
C ASP A 60 9.28 0.14 -19.38
N ALA A 61 7.96 0.22 -19.31
CA ALA A 61 7.21 0.05 -18.07
C ALA A 61 6.01 -0.86 -18.28
N LEU A 62 5.66 -1.62 -17.24
CA LEU A 62 4.40 -2.36 -17.18
C LEU A 62 3.21 -1.38 -17.09
N ASP A 63 2.05 -1.80 -17.53
CA ASP A 63 0.82 -1.01 -17.45
C ASP A 63 0.42 -0.71 -16.00
N THR A 64 0.80 -1.59 -15.07
CA THR A 64 0.47 -1.50 -13.65
C THR A 64 1.70 -1.50 -12.76
N SER A 65 1.55 -0.93 -11.57
CA SER A 65 2.48 -1.07 -10.44
C SER A 65 1.87 -2.03 -9.44
N THR A 66 2.52 -3.16 -9.21
CA THR A 66 1.98 -4.24 -8.38
C THR A 66 2.88 -4.55 -7.18
N PRO A 67 2.31 -5.05 -6.07
CA PRO A 67 3.11 -5.56 -4.97
C PRO A 67 3.88 -6.83 -5.38
N ILE A 68 4.95 -7.13 -4.68
CA ILE A 68 5.79 -8.31 -4.93
C ILE A 68 4.99 -9.60 -4.76
N ALA A 69 4.09 -9.65 -3.79
CA ALA A 69 3.23 -10.81 -3.53
C ALA A 69 2.26 -11.15 -4.68
N ALA A 70 2.07 -10.25 -5.65
CA ALA A 70 1.32 -10.54 -6.88
C ALA A 70 2.09 -11.42 -7.87
N HIS A 71 3.40 -11.59 -7.69
CA HIS A 71 4.29 -12.31 -8.61
C HIS A 71 4.90 -13.57 -8.01
N VAL A 72 5.18 -13.55 -6.70
CA VAL A 72 5.83 -14.64 -5.98
C VAL A 72 5.27 -14.78 -4.57
N GLU A 73 5.42 -15.95 -3.98
CA GLU A 73 5.13 -16.15 -2.57
C GLU A 73 6.11 -15.38 -1.69
N VAL A 74 5.58 -14.62 -0.73
CA VAL A 74 6.33 -13.81 0.23
C VAL A 74 6.15 -14.41 1.62
N ASP A 75 7.25 -14.66 2.31
CA ASP A 75 7.21 -15.27 3.65
C ASP A 75 6.78 -14.26 4.73
N TYR A 76 7.14 -12.98 4.57
CA TYR A 76 6.76 -11.92 5.49
C TYR A 76 6.68 -10.55 4.82
N GLU A 77 5.65 -9.77 5.17
CA GLU A 77 5.44 -8.41 4.68
C GLU A 77 5.56 -7.40 5.82
N LEU A 78 6.52 -6.47 5.71
CA LEU A 78 6.69 -5.34 6.64
C LEU A 78 6.15 -4.06 6.00
N HIS A 79 5.05 -3.56 6.54
CA HIS A 79 4.36 -2.38 6.02
C HIS A 79 4.99 -1.06 6.48
N GLY A 80 4.65 0.02 5.80
CA GLY A 80 5.02 1.38 6.18
C GLY A 80 5.62 2.21 5.05
N CYS A 81 5.42 3.52 5.10
CA CYS A 81 6.05 4.48 4.18
C CYS A 81 6.48 5.74 4.96
N PRO A 82 7.73 5.73 5.47
CA PRO A 82 8.71 4.63 5.51
C PRO A 82 8.35 3.55 6.54
N VAL A 83 9.07 2.43 6.49
CA VAL A 83 8.97 1.36 7.50
C VAL A 83 9.47 1.84 8.85
N ASP A 84 8.95 1.28 9.94
CA ASP A 84 9.46 1.53 11.28
C ASP A 84 10.75 0.74 11.54
N ARG A 85 11.75 1.43 12.09
CA ARG A 85 13.06 0.84 12.39
C ARG A 85 12.97 -0.31 13.39
N SER A 86 12.16 -0.16 14.42
CA SER A 86 12.04 -1.17 15.48
C SER A 86 11.36 -2.43 14.96
N GLN A 87 10.34 -2.27 14.13
CA GLN A 87 9.68 -3.39 13.44
C GLN A 87 10.64 -4.09 12.47
N LEU A 88 11.46 -3.35 11.73
CA LEU A 88 12.47 -3.96 10.85
C LEU A 88 13.49 -4.78 11.65
N LEU A 89 13.99 -4.24 12.77
CA LEU A 89 14.90 -4.96 13.66
C LEU A 89 14.25 -6.21 14.26
N GLU A 90 12.97 -6.15 14.63
CA GLU A 90 12.22 -7.30 15.11
C GLU A 90 12.14 -8.39 14.03
N VAL A 91 11.80 -8.02 12.80
CA VAL A 91 11.75 -9.00 11.69
C VAL A 91 13.12 -9.65 11.46
N LEU A 92 14.20 -8.88 11.43
CA LEU A 92 15.55 -9.40 11.21
C LEU A 92 15.98 -10.32 12.35
N THR A 93 15.81 -9.89 13.61
CA THR A 93 16.21 -10.69 14.76
C THR A 93 15.37 -11.96 14.92
N ALA A 94 14.07 -11.87 14.64
CA ALA A 94 13.19 -13.04 14.65
C ALA A 94 13.59 -14.06 13.58
N SER A 95 13.86 -13.59 12.36
CA SER A 95 14.30 -14.43 11.25
C SER A 95 15.62 -15.15 11.56
N LEU A 96 16.59 -14.43 12.11
CA LEU A 96 17.89 -15.02 12.52
C LEU A 96 17.74 -16.06 13.65
N ALA A 97 16.77 -15.83 14.54
CA ALA A 97 16.48 -16.73 15.65
C ALA A 97 15.52 -17.90 15.28
N GLY A 98 15.06 -17.97 14.03
CA GLY A 98 14.11 -18.99 13.57
C GLY A 98 12.73 -18.91 14.23
N ARG A 99 12.31 -17.72 14.70
CA ARG A 99 11.00 -17.46 15.31
C ARG A 99 10.14 -16.54 14.45
N THR A 100 8.83 -16.59 14.63
CA THR A 100 7.90 -15.66 13.98
C THR A 100 8.07 -14.24 14.54
N PRO A 101 8.18 -13.20 13.70
CA PRO A 101 8.20 -11.81 14.14
C PRO A 101 6.90 -11.41 14.86
N VAL A 102 7.02 -10.60 15.91
CA VAL A 102 5.87 -10.07 16.65
C VAL A 102 5.69 -8.60 16.31
N ILE A 103 4.86 -8.33 15.32
CA ILE A 103 4.54 -6.96 14.87
C ILE A 103 3.10 -6.62 15.24
N PRO A 104 2.83 -5.41 15.79
CA PRO A 104 1.48 -4.99 16.14
C PRO A 104 0.52 -5.01 14.94
N GLY A 105 -0.60 -5.72 15.07
CA GLY A 105 -1.68 -5.74 14.07
C GLY A 105 -2.82 -4.75 14.37
N HIS A 106 -2.77 -4.08 15.52
CA HIS A 106 -3.78 -3.10 15.93
C HIS A 106 -3.68 -1.78 15.15
N SER A 107 -4.68 -0.91 15.31
CA SER A 107 -4.74 0.37 14.60
C SER A 107 -3.85 1.45 15.24
N VAL A 108 -3.49 2.47 14.42
CA VAL A 108 -2.79 3.70 14.87
C VAL A 108 -3.51 4.40 16.02
N CYS A 109 -4.83 4.26 16.14
CA CYS A 109 -5.58 4.83 17.26
C CYS A 109 -5.08 4.38 18.63
N GLN A 110 -4.52 3.17 18.74
CA GLN A 110 -3.94 2.72 20.00
C GLN A 110 -2.68 3.50 20.35
N GLU A 111 -1.83 3.78 19.35
CA GLU A 111 -0.66 4.64 19.53
C GLU A 111 -1.05 6.08 19.87
N CYS A 112 -2.07 6.65 19.22
CA CYS A 112 -2.63 7.96 19.57
C CYS A 112 -3.04 8.03 21.04
N LYS A 113 -3.78 7.02 21.51
CA LYS A 113 -4.22 6.94 22.91
C LYS A 113 -3.04 6.82 23.87
N SER A 114 -2.06 5.99 23.54
CA SER A 114 -0.86 5.82 24.37
C SER A 114 -0.04 7.12 24.50
N ARG A 115 -0.08 7.98 23.47
CA ARG A 115 0.57 9.30 23.48
C ARG A 115 -0.27 10.39 24.15
N GLY A 116 -1.52 10.13 24.46
CA GLY A 116 -2.44 11.16 24.96
C GLY A 116 -2.84 12.19 23.89
N THR A 117 -2.72 11.84 22.60
CA THR A 117 -3.09 12.73 21.50
C THR A 117 -4.61 12.91 21.42
N VAL A 118 -5.07 14.15 21.26
CA VAL A 118 -6.50 14.44 21.04
C VAL A 118 -6.92 13.81 19.71
N CYS A 119 -8.08 13.14 19.70
CA CYS A 119 -8.59 12.52 18.50
C CYS A 119 -9.12 13.57 17.51
N LEU A 120 -8.38 13.81 16.44
CA LEU A 120 -8.73 14.79 15.41
C LEU A 120 -10.02 14.46 14.67
N LEU A 121 -10.32 13.17 14.50
CA LEU A 121 -11.55 12.71 13.84
C LEU A 121 -12.80 13.07 14.64
N VAL A 122 -12.71 13.06 15.98
CA VAL A 122 -13.85 13.29 16.88
C VAL A 122 -13.91 14.74 17.36
N ALA A 123 -12.76 15.34 17.69
CA ALA A 123 -12.71 16.67 18.29
C ALA A 123 -12.49 17.80 17.27
N GLY A 124 -11.99 17.48 16.07
CA GLY A 124 -11.62 18.49 15.08
C GLY A 124 -12.21 18.26 13.68
N ASP A 125 -13.13 17.31 13.53
CA ASP A 125 -13.75 16.91 12.24
C ASP A 125 -12.72 16.73 11.10
N THR A 126 -11.48 16.34 11.48
CA THR A 126 -10.39 16.15 10.53
C THR A 126 -10.40 14.72 10.01
N PRO A 127 -10.48 14.51 8.68
CA PRO A 127 -10.43 13.16 8.10
C PRO A 127 -9.16 12.41 8.53
N CYS A 128 -9.34 11.17 9.02
CA CYS A 128 -8.24 10.40 9.59
C CYS A 128 -8.45 8.90 9.35
N LEU A 129 -7.49 8.25 8.68
CA LEU A 129 -7.49 6.81 8.48
C LEU A 129 -6.92 6.01 9.67
N GLY A 130 -6.58 6.66 10.78
CA GLY A 130 -6.03 6.02 11.98
C GLY A 130 -6.81 4.81 12.48
N PRO A 131 -8.16 4.83 12.51
CA PRO A 131 -8.96 3.68 12.96
C PRO A 131 -8.76 2.39 12.16
N VAL A 132 -8.43 2.52 10.87
CA VAL A 132 -8.29 1.39 9.93
C VAL A 132 -6.85 1.14 9.49
N THR A 133 -5.90 1.96 9.95
CA THR A 133 -4.49 1.85 9.57
C THR A 133 -3.70 1.10 10.63
N ARG A 134 -2.85 0.17 10.21
CA ARG A 134 -1.92 -0.59 11.07
C ARG A 134 -0.97 0.32 11.81
N ALA A 135 -0.73 0.02 13.08
CA ALA A 135 0.23 0.71 13.95
C ALA A 135 1.69 0.46 13.51
N GLY A 136 2.59 1.32 13.99
CA GLY A 136 4.03 1.21 13.77
C GLY A 136 4.74 2.54 13.60
N CYS A 137 4.01 3.60 13.22
CA CYS A 137 4.59 4.93 13.05
C CYS A 137 4.60 5.77 14.34
N GLY A 138 4.10 5.24 15.47
CA GLY A 138 3.93 5.99 16.70
C GLY A 138 2.92 7.13 16.60
N ALA A 139 1.94 7.05 15.70
CA ALA A 139 0.91 8.07 15.47
C ALA A 139 1.49 9.47 15.16
N ILE A 140 2.57 9.54 14.37
CA ILE A 140 3.30 10.79 14.12
C ILE A 140 2.40 11.87 13.50
N CYS A 141 1.54 11.53 12.53
CA CYS A 141 0.66 12.51 11.89
C CYS A 141 -0.36 13.10 12.89
N PRO A 142 -1.12 12.29 13.66
CA PRO A 142 -2.02 12.83 14.68
C PRO A 142 -1.32 13.65 15.77
N SER A 143 -0.08 13.32 16.13
CA SER A 143 0.66 14.10 17.12
C SER A 143 1.12 15.47 16.62
N MET A 144 0.97 15.73 15.32
CA MET A 144 1.26 17.01 14.64
C MET A 144 -0.02 17.63 14.06
N ASP A 145 -1.17 17.37 14.68
CA ASP A 145 -2.49 17.88 14.28
C ASP A 145 -2.86 17.59 12.81
N ARG A 146 -2.43 16.42 12.30
CA ARG A 146 -2.77 15.91 10.97
C ARG A 146 -3.44 14.57 11.04
N GLY A 147 -4.52 14.38 10.29
CA GLY A 147 -5.15 13.07 10.13
C GLY A 147 -4.18 12.02 9.60
N CYS A 148 -4.40 10.76 9.95
CA CYS A 148 -3.61 9.65 9.40
C CYS A 148 -3.88 9.44 7.91
N PHE A 149 -2.83 9.23 7.12
CA PHE A 149 -2.89 9.03 5.66
C PHE A 149 -2.85 7.55 5.24
N GLY A 150 -2.89 6.61 6.17
CA GLY A 150 -2.93 5.19 5.83
C GLY A 150 -1.62 4.59 5.32
N CYS A 151 -0.47 5.23 5.55
CA CYS A 151 0.80 4.82 4.95
C CYS A 151 1.34 3.46 5.45
N PHE A 152 0.82 2.92 6.56
CA PHE A 152 1.12 1.57 7.07
C PHE A 152 0.11 0.51 6.59
N GLY A 153 -0.79 0.88 5.66
CA GLY A 153 -1.79 -0.06 5.15
C GLY A 153 -2.87 -0.43 6.16
N PRO A 154 -3.80 -1.31 5.78
CA PRO A 154 -4.91 -1.69 6.65
C PRO A 154 -4.44 -2.48 7.88
N ALA A 155 -5.05 -2.20 9.03
CA ALA A 155 -4.92 -3.03 10.22
C ALA A 155 -5.60 -4.40 10.00
N ASP A 156 -5.25 -5.40 10.81
CA ASP A 156 -5.76 -6.78 10.64
C ASP A 156 -7.30 -6.87 10.71
N THR A 157 -7.91 -5.99 11.50
CA THR A 157 -9.37 -5.92 11.69
C THR A 157 -9.94 -4.59 11.22
N ALA A 158 -9.44 -4.05 10.10
CA ALA A 158 -9.87 -2.76 9.57
C ALA A 158 -11.35 -2.78 9.16
N ASN A 159 -12.20 -1.98 9.81
CA ASN A 159 -13.58 -1.74 9.40
C ASN A 159 -13.66 -0.46 8.56
N THR A 160 -13.28 -0.57 7.29
CA THR A 160 -13.22 0.56 6.35
C THR A 160 -14.60 1.13 6.07
N ALA A 161 -15.62 0.28 5.94
CA ALA A 161 -17.00 0.70 5.67
C ALA A 161 -17.58 1.56 6.80
N SER A 162 -17.31 1.21 8.06
CA SER A 162 -17.75 2.01 9.20
C SER A 162 -17.08 3.40 9.22
N LEU A 163 -15.77 3.45 8.92
CA LEU A 163 -15.07 4.72 8.85
C LEU A 163 -15.56 5.57 7.68
N ALA A 164 -15.77 4.99 6.51
CA ALA A 164 -16.30 5.68 5.34
C ALA A 164 -17.69 6.27 5.62
N ALA A 165 -18.58 5.50 6.26
CA ALA A 165 -19.89 5.98 6.68
C ALA A 165 -19.79 7.16 7.66
N HIS A 166 -18.88 7.10 8.62
CA HIS A 166 -18.63 8.19 9.56
C HIS A 166 -18.15 9.46 8.86
N LEU A 167 -17.18 9.37 7.96
CA LEU A 167 -16.66 10.50 7.19
C LEU A 167 -17.75 11.14 6.33
N ARG A 168 -18.64 10.35 5.76
CA ARG A 168 -19.79 10.85 4.99
C ARG A 168 -20.80 11.57 5.89
N LEU A 169 -21.05 11.08 7.09
CA LEU A 169 -21.90 11.76 8.08
C LEU A 169 -21.32 13.11 8.52
N GLN A 170 -19.99 13.25 8.52
CA GLN A 170 -19.30 14.52 8.73
C GLN A 170 -19.34 15.44 7.50
N GLY A 171 -20.03 15.06 6.42
CA GLY A 171 -20.22 15.89 5.22
C GLY A 171 -19.19 15.70 4.12
N MET A 172 -18.26 14.73 4.25
CA MET A 172 -17.30 14.45 3.18
C MET A 172 -18.00 13.83 1.96
N ALA A 173 -17.71 14.36 0.76
CA ALA A 173 -18.26 13.79 -0.47
C ALA A 173 -17.73 12.37 -0.73
N PRO A 174 -18.52 11.47 -1.35
CA PRO A 174 -18.06 10.10 -1.63
C PRO A 174 -16.73 10.03 -2.38
N VAL A 175 -16.54 10.89 -3.37
CA VAL A 175 -15.30 10.97 -4.15
C VAL A 175 -14.09 11.33 -3.30
N ASP A 176 -14.24 12.15 -2.27
CA ASP A 176 -13.13 12.54 -1.38
C ASP A 176 -12.84 11.44 -0.37
N VAL A 177 -13.87 10.71 0.10
CA VAL A 177 -13.68 9.47 0.89
C VAL A 177 -12.90 8.44 0.05
N SER A 178 -13.30 8.23 -1.20
CA SER A 178 -12.56 7.35 -2.12
C SER A 178 -11.10 7.76 -2.25
N ARG A 179 -10.82 9.04 -2.51
CA ARG A 179 -9.46 9.58 -2.63
C ARG A 179 -8.63 9.39 -1.36
N LEU A 180 -9.26 9.52 -0.20
CA LEU A 180 -8.60 9.31 1.08
C LEU A 180 -8.08 7.88 1.24
N PHE A 181 -8.87 6.88 0.82
CA PHE A 181 -8.44 5.47 0.81
C PHE A 181 -7.44 5.16 -0.32
N ALA A 182 -7.51 5.87 -1.44
CA ALA A 182 -6.63 5.71 -2.59
C ALA A 182 -5.38 6.58 -2.49
N THR A 183 -4.56 6.39 -1.44
CA THR A 183 -3.32 7.11 -1.21
C THR A 183 -2.11 6.17 -1.24
N PHE A 184 -1.38 6.05 -0.14
CA PHE A 184 -0.14 5.28 -0.04
C PHE A 184 -0.30 3.76 -0.24
N ASN A 185 -1.48 3.23 0.05
CA ASN A 185 -1.80 1.80 -0.02
C ASN A 185 -3.07 1.55 -0.84
N ALA A 186 -3.22 2.26 -1.95
CA ALA A 186 -4.38 2.12 -2.85
C ALA A 186 -4.56 0.70 -3.39
N GLY A 187 -3.48 -0.08 -3.50
CA GLY A 187 -3.50 -1.49 -3.91
C GLY A 187 -3.86 -2.47 -2.79
N ALA A 188 -3.82 -2.06 -1.52
CA ALA A 188 -4.19 -2.93 -0.41
C ALA A 188 -5.69 -3.31 -0.48
N PRO A 189 -6.05 -4.60 -0.40
CA PRO A 189 -7.41 -5.07 -0.72
C PRO A 189 -8.52 -4.32 0.03
N ALA A 190 -8.39 -4.10 1.33
CA ALA A 190 -9.40 -3.42 2.14
C ALA A 190 -9.58 -1.94 1.74
N PHE A 191 -8.47 -1.22 1.49
CA PHE A 191 -8.52 0.19 1.09
C PHE A 191 -9.04 0.34 -0.33
N ARG A 192 -8.57 -0.51 -1.25
CA ARG A 192 -9.03 -0.55 -2.63
C ARG A 192 -10.55 -0.84 -2.71
N HIS A 193 -11.01 -1.85 -1.98
CA HIS A 193 -12.43 -2.19 -1.93
C HIS A 193 -13.27 -0.98 -1.49
N GLU A 194 -12.87 -0.29 -0.43
CA GLU A 194 -13.60 0.88 0.06
C GLU A 194 -13.54 2.05 -0.93
N ALA A 195 -12.39 2.34 -1.51
CA ALA A 195 -12.26 3.40 -2.51
C ALA A 195 -13.21 3.18 -3.70
N LEU A 196 -13.34 1.95 -4.18
CA LEU A 196 -14.28 1.58 -5.25
C LEU A 196 -15.74 1.69 -4.80
N ALA A 197 -16.07 1.25 -3.59
CA ALA A 197 -17.41 1.34 -3.02
C ALA A 197 -17.89 2.79 -2.89
N GLN A 198 -16.98 3.74 -2.72
CA GLN A 198 -17.26 5.18 -2.67
C GLN A 198 -17.23 5.86 -4.06
N GLY A 199 -17.27 5.08 -5.14
CA GLY A 199 -17.32 5.61 -6.51
C GLY A 199 -15.96 6.05 -7.07
N GLY A 200 -14.89 5.52 -6.53
CA GLY A 200 -13.53 5.72 -7.07
C GLY A 200 -13.35 5.10 -8.45
N PRO A 201 -12.33 5.53 -9.18
CA PRO A 201 -12.06 4.98 -10.50
C PRO A 201 -11.72 3.49 -10.41
N VAL A 202 -12.27 2.71 -11.33
CA VAL A 202 -11.94 1.28 -11.47
C VAL A 202 -10.54 1.17 -12.05
N PRO A 203 -9.65 0.33 -11.49
CA PRO A 203 -8.34 0.11 -12.08
C PRO A 203 -8.43 -0.35 -13.53
N SER A 204 -7.56 0.16 -14.38
CA SER A 204 -7.53 -0.12 -15.82
C SER A 204 -7.14 -1.56 -16.17
N ALA A 205 -6.52 -2.29 -15.20
CA ALA A 205 -6.21 -3.70 -15.32
C ALA A 205 -6.44 -4.44 -14.00
N PRO A 206 -6.82 -5.73 -14.02
CA PRO A 206 -6.83 -6.54 -12.81
C PRO A 206 -5.43 -6.55 -12.20
N VAL A 207 -5.34 -6.33 -10.89
CA VAL A 207 -4.09 -6.53 -10.12
C VAL A 207 -3.92 -8.04 -9.92
N GLY A 208 -3.52 -8.71 -10.98
CA GLY A 208 -3.30 -10.15 -11.02
C GLY A 208 -2.33 -10.46 -12.16
N ILE A 209 -1.63 -11.56 -12.04
CA ILE A 209 -0.57 -12.04 -12.90
C ILE A 209 -0.99 -11.96 -14.37
N THR A 210 -0.52 -10.96 -15.11
CA THR A 210 -0.54 -11.01 -16.56
C THR A 210 0.76 -11.68 -17.02
N HIS A 211 0.72 -13.01 -17.15
CA HIS A 211 1.69 -13.68 -18.03
C HIS A 211 1.43 -13.14 -19.43
N ARG A 212 2.27 -12.22 -19.87
CA ARG A 212 2.29 -11.83 -21.28
C ARG A 212 2.76 -13.04 -22.07
N ALA A 213 1.85 -13.61 -22.88
CA ALA A 213 2.18 -14.64 -23.83
C ALA A 213 3.41 -14.21 -24.67
N GLU A 214 4.30 -15.16 -24.86
CA GLU A 214 5.55 -15.07 -25.62
C GLU A 214 5.37 -14.24 -26.90
N ARG A 215 6.19 -13.19 -27.03
CA ARG A 215 6.39 -12.59 -28.35
C ARG A 215 7.23 -13.57 -29.15
N GLU A 216 6.58 -14.32 -30.05
CA GLU A 216 7.27 -14.97 -31.13
C GLU A 216 7.98 -13.90 -31.96
N GLY A 217 9.30 -13.87 -31.88
CA GLY A 217 10.14 -13.05 -32.75
C GLY A 217 10.05 -13.56 -34.18
N PRO A 218 10.13 -12.67 -35.20
CA PRO A 218 10.21 -13.11 -36.58
C PRO A 218 11.54 -13.84 -36.82
N ARG A 219 11.43 -14.96 -37.56
CA ARG A 219 12.57 -15.73 -38.06
C ARG A 219 13.41 -14.94 -39.07
#